data_3a6d4a8a3a16ed24101981602871a9a2
#
_entry.id   3a6d4a8a3a16ed24101981602871a9a2
#
_cell.length_a   1.000
_cell.length_b   1.000
_cell.length_c   1.000
_cell.angle_alpha   90.00
_cell.angle_beta   90.00
_cell.angle_gamma   90.00
#
_symmetry.space_group_name_H-M   'P 1'
#
loop_
_entity.id
_entity.type
_entity.pdbx_description
1 polymer ?
#
loop_
_entity_poly.entity_id
_entity_poly.type
_entity_poly.pdbx_seq_one_letter_code
_entity_poly.pdbx_strand_id
1 'polypeptide(L)'
;FKKLEKIPASLIAVIVSVIMVKLGMQAKTIGDLYTISSKLPGISIPHVNITMVKNLLPDAFTIAVLAGIESLLSCVVSDGMIGSRHKPNMELVAQGAGNLVSALFGGIPATGAIARTAANVKNGGRTPIAGMVHSVTLLLILVVLMPYAAWIPMPAIAAILFMVAYNMSGWREMISLCRTSPKSDILVLLTTAVLTIVFDLVVAIEVGVVLTALLFLKRMADVTEVKSWKYIGDNIDENNDPDSINLCLLYTSPS
;
A
#
# COMPACT_ATOMS: atom_id res chain seq x y z
N PHE A 1 -4.92 -17.41 -30.77
CA PHE A 1 -4.07 -17.16 -29.58
C PHE A 1 -4.57 -15.99 -28.69
N LYS A 2 -5.38 -15.04 -29.17
CA LYS A 2 -5.93 -13.91 -28.35
C LYS A 2 -6.78 -14.33 -27.12
N LYS A 3 -7.29 -15.57 -27.07
CA LYS A 3 -8.04 -16.07 -25.90
C LYS A 3 -7.12 -16.53 -24.74
N LEU A 4 -5.87 -16.90 -25.02
CA LEU A 4 -4.92 -17.32 -23.98
C LEU A 4 -4.33 -16.13 -23.20
N GLU A 5 -4.29 -14.93 -23.75
CA GLU A 5 -3.83 -13.71 -23.06
C GLU A 5 -4.71 -13.32 -21.86
N LYS A 6 -5.93 -13.82 -21.81
CA LYS A 6 -6.86 -13.58 -20.68
C LYS A 6 -6.62 -14.50 -19.48
N ILE A 7 -5.85 -15.58 -19.65
CA ILE A 7 -5.57 -16.52 -18.55
C ILE A 7 -4.28 -16.08 -17.85
N PRO A 8 -4.30 -15.87 -16.52
CA PRO A 8 -3.09 -15.50 -15.78
C PRO A 8 -2.00 -16.56 -15.95
N ALA A 9 -0.79 -16.17 -16.34
CA ALA A 9 0.33 -17.09 -16.52
C ALA A 9 0.66 -17.88 -15.25
N SER A 10 0.46 -17.27 -14.08
CA SER A 10 0.61 -17.92 -12.78
C SER A 10 -0.34 -19.11 -12.57
N LEU A 11 -1.58 -19.00 -13.05
CA LEU A 11 -2.54 -20.10 -12.98
C LEU A 11 -2.10 -21.30 -13.84
N ILE A 12 -1.61 -21.01 -15.06
CA ILE A 12 -1.07 -22.04 -15.95
C ILE A 12 0.14 -22.71 -15.30
N ALA A 13 1.05 -21.94 -14.71
CA ALA A 13 2.23 -22.45 -14.02
C ALA A 13 1.86 -23.39 -12.86
N VAL A 14 0.85 -23.05 -12.06
CA VAL A 14 0.34 -23.92 -10.99
C VAL A 14 -0.22 -25.21 -11.54
N ILE A 15 -1.08 -25.16 -12.57
CA ILE A 15 -1.68 -26.36 -13.17
C ILE A 15 -0.59 -27.29 -13.73
N VAL A 16 0.34 -26.72 -14.49
CA VAL A 16 1.45 -27.50 -15.08
C VAL A 16 2.31 -28.13 -13.99
N SER A 17 2.64 -27.39 -12.94
CA SER A 17 3.46 -27.90 -11.85
C SER A 17 2.78 -29.05 -11.08
N VAL A 18 1.47 -28.98 -10.86
CA VAL A 18 0.68 -30.07 -10.25
C VAL A 18 0.67 -31.30 -11.14
N ILE A 19 0.53 -31.13 -12.46
CA ILE A 19 0.59 -32.24 -13.42
C ILE A 19 1.97 -32.88 -13.38
N MET A 20 3.05 -32.11 -13.35
CA MET A 20 4.43 -32.63 -13.30
C MET A 20 4.68 -33.47 -12.02
N VAL A 21 4.16 -33.03 -10.87
CA VAL A 21 4.25 -33.82 -9.63
C VAL A 21 3.49 -35.13 -9.75
N LYS A 22 2.31 -35.14 -10.36
CA LYS A 22 1.55 -36.36 -10.62
C LYS A 22 2.23 -37.31 -11.62
N LEU A 23 3.03 -36.78 -12.52
CA LEU A 23 3.83 -37.57 -13.47
C LEU A 23 5.10 -38.16 -12.85
N GLY A 24 5.35 -37.99 -11.55
CA GLY A 24 6.44 -38.62 -10.81
C GLY A 24 7.60 -37.68 -10.45
N MET A 25 7.47 -36.36 -10.62
CA MET A 25 8.49 -35.43 -10.16
C MET A 25 8.45 -35.36 -8.63
N GLN A 26 9.55 -35.71 -7.98
CA GLN A 26 9.68 -35.64 -6.52
C GLN A 26 9.88 -34.16 -6.10
N ALA A 27 8.83 -33.52 -5.64
CA ALA A 27 8.88 -32.20 -5.05
C ALA A 27 7.99 -32.17 -3.82
N LYS A 28 8.44 -31.49 -2.75
CA LYS A 28 7.62 -31.28 -1.56
C LYS A 28 6.39 -30.46 -1.92
N THR A 29 5.23 -30.96 -1.59
CA THR A 29 3.95 -30.29 -1.80
C THR A 29 3.49 -29.53 -0.54
N ILE A 30 2.50 -28.67 -0.68
CA ILE A 30 1.89 -27.98 0.49
C ILE A 30 1.33 -29.01 1.47
N GLY A 31 0.68 -30.06 0.98
CA GLY A 31 0.09 -31.11 1.81
C GLY A 31 1.08 -31.93 2.61
N ASP A 32 2.36 -32.00 2.17
CA ASP A 32 3.44 -32.67 2.91
C ASP A 32 3.94 -31.83 4.10
N LEU A 33 3.78 -30.52 4.05
CA LEU A 33 4.29 -29.59 5.06
C LEU A 33 3.21 -29.06 5.99
N TYR A 34 1.99 -28.91 5.48
CA TYR A 34 0.89 -28.28 6.20
C TYR A 34 -0.39 -29.11 6.12
N THR A 35 -1.09 -29.24 7.24
CA THR A 35 -2.44 -29.81 7.25
C THR A 35 -3.44 -28.74 6.81
N ILE A 36 -4.00 -28.91 5.61
CA ILE A 36 -4.96 -27.96 5.06
C ILE A 36 -6.36 -28.35 5.46
N SER A 37 -7.05 -27.47 6.17
CA SER A 37 -8.46 -27.64 6.51
C SER A 37 -9.33 -26.83 5.55
N SER A 38 -10.33 -27.47 4.94
CA SER A 38 -11.37 -26.80 4.14
C SER A 38 -12.56 -26.31 4.99
N LYS A 39 -12.46 -26.45 6.33
CA LYS A 39 -13.51 -25.98 7.22
C LYS A 39 -13.53 -24.46 7.26
N LEU A 40 -14.71 -23.89 7.16
CA LEU A 40 -14.91 -22.45 7.38
C LEU A 40 -14.54 -22.09 8.81
N PRO A 41 -13.82 -20.98 9.04
CA PRO A 41 -13.51 -20.52 10.38
C PRO A 41 -14.81 -20.18 11.12
N GLY A 42 -14.97 -20.74 12.33
CA GLY A 42 -16.08 -20.41 13.21
C GLY A 42 -15.88 -19.09 13.89
N ILE A 43 -16.95 -18.49 14.41
CA ILE A 43 -16.87 -17.28 15.23
C ILE A 43 -16.13 -17.65 16.53
N SER A 44 -15.03 -16.96 16.76
CA SER A 44 -14.20 -17.10 17.96
C SER A 44 -14.07 -15.75 18.63
N ILE A 45 -14.70 -15.61 19.79
CA ILE A 45 -14.54 -14.37 20.58
C ILE A 45 -13.32 -14.59 21.48
N PRO A 46 -12.23 -13.83 21.29
CA PRO A 46 -11.04 -13.93 22.12
C PRO A 46 -11.36 -13.48 23.56
N HIS A 47 -10.82 -14.21 24.54
CA HIS A 47 -10.88 -13.78 25.93
C HIS A 47 -9.91 -12.62 26.13
N VAL A 48 -10.43 -11.39 26.15
CA VAL A 48 -9.64 -10.17 26.28
C VAL A 48 -9.41 -9.84 27.75
N ASN A 49 -8.12 -9.76 28.15
CA ASN A 49 -7.72 -9.29 29.48
C ASN A 49 -7.09 -7.89 29.36
N ILE A 50 -7.26 -7.03 30.36
CA ILE A 50 -6.72 -5.67 30.40
C ILE A 50 -5.20 -5.66 30.23
N THR A 51 -4.50 -6.61 30.83
CA THR A 51 -3.05 -6.76 30.69
C THR A 51 -2.66 -7.08 29.24
N MET A 52 -3.41 -7.95 28.57
CA MET A 52 -3.21 -8.29 27.17
C MET A 52 -3.43 -7.08 26.26
N VAL A 53 -4.46 -6.28 26.51
CA VAL A 53 -4.72 -5.04 25.76
C VAL A 53 -3.57 -4.06 25.89
N LYS A 54 -3.06 -3.82 27.12
CA LYS A 54 -1.94 -2.90 27.33
C LYS A 54 -0.67 -3.34 26.59
N ASN A 55 -0.39 -4.63 26.56
CA ASN A 55 0.81 -5.15 25.91
C ASN A 55 0.71 -5.13 24.37
N LEU A 56 -0.50 -5.36 23.82
CA LEU A 56 -0.73 -5.40 22.37
C LEU A 56 -1.08 -4.03 21.76
N LEU A 57 -1.38 -3.03 22.59
CA LEU A 57 -1.80 -1.71 22.09
C LEU A 57 -0.78 -1.03 21.19
N PRO A 58 0.54 -1.03 21.48
CA PRO A 58 1.55 -0.44 20.59
C PRO A 58 1.58 -1.13 19.24
N ASP A 59 1.58 -2.47 19.22
CA ASP A 59 1.62 -3.25 17.98
C ASP A 59 0.34 -3.06 17.17
N ALA A 60 -0.83 -3.05 17.85
CA ALA A 60 -2.12 -2.79 17.21
C ALA A 60 -2.18 -1.40 16.59
N PHE A 61 -1.65 -0.37 17.26
CA PHE A 61 -1.58 0.98 16.72
C PHE A 61 -0.68 1.04 15.47
N THR A 62 0.49 0.42 15.54
CA THR A 62 1.43 0.33 14.42
C THR A 62 0.80 -0.35 13.21
N ILE A 63 0.14 -1.49 13.41
CA ILE A 63 -0.55 -2.22 12.34
C ILE A 63 -1.71 -1.38 11.77
N ALA A 64 -2.47 -0.69 12.61
CA ALA A 64 -3.58 0.15 12.17
C ALA A 64 -3.12 1.32 11.30
N VAL A 65 -2.04 2.01 11.70
CA VAL A 65 -1.44 3.11 10.92
C VAL A 65 -0.90 2.59 9.59
N LEU A 66 -0.16 1.49 9.61
CA LEU A 66 0.41 0.87 8.42
C LEU A 66 -0.70 0.46 7.44
N ALA A 67 -1.72 -0.26 7.92
CA ALA A 67 -2.85 -0.70 7.11
C ALA A 67 -3.63 0.50 6.52
N GLY A 68 -3.82 1.56 7.30
CA GLY A 68 -4.47 2.78 6.85
C GLY A 68 -3.70 3.50 5.75
N ILE A 69 -2.39 3.66 5.91
CA ILE A 69 -1.52 4.29 4.89
C ILE A 69 -1.54 3.46 3.60
N GLU A 70 -1.39 2.14 3.69
CA GLU A 70 -1.36 1.26 2.52
C GLU A 70 -2.69 1.27 1.76
N SER A 71 -3.82 1.22 2.48
CA SER A 71 -5.16 1.32 1.88
C SER A 71 -5.35 2.66 1.16
N LEU A 72 -5.01 3.78 1.79
CA LEU A 72 -5.12 5.10 1.18
C LEU A 72 -4.20 5.25 -0.04
N LEU A 73 -2.97 4.76 0.02
CA LEU A 73 -2.07 4.74 -1.13
C LEU A 73 -2.65 3.93 -2.29
N SER A 74 -3.25 2.78 -1.99
CA SER A 74 -3.93 1.96 -3.00
C SER A 74 -5.09 2.71 -3.68
N CYS A 75 -5.86 3.49 -2.90
CA CYS A 75 -6.92 4.34 -3.41
C CYS A 75 -6.39 5.48 -4.28
N VAL A 76 -5.33 6.17 -3.85
CA VAL A 76 -4.70 7.26 -4.63
C VAL A 76 -4.18 6.76 -5.97
N VAL A 77 -3.53 5.59 -6.00
CA VAL A 77 -3.06 4.97 -7.25
C VAL A 77 -4.24 4.62 -8.16
N SER A 78 -5.30 4.06 -7.59
CA SER A 78 -6.53 3.74 -8.34
C SER A 78 -7.19 4.98 -8.92
N ASP A 79 -7.30 6.05 -8.13
CA ASP A 79 -7.85 7.33 -8.57
C ASP A 79 -7.06 7.93 -9.73
N GLY A 80 -5.73 7.89 -9.66
CA GLY A 80 -4.86 8.34 -10.74
C GLY A 80 -5.06 7.55 -12.04
N MET A 81 -5.41 6.24 -11.93
CA MET A 81 -5.64 5.39 -13.09
C MET A 81 -7.05 5.54 -13.69
N ILE A 82 -8.04 5.86 -12.88
CA ILE A 82 -9.46 5.92 -13.28
C ILE A 82 -9.90 7.36 -13.58
N GLY A 83 -9.22 8.35 -12.99
CA GLY A 83 -9.62 9.76 -13.03
C GLY A 83 -10.78 10.07 -12.07
N SER A 84 -10.86 9.38 -10.93
CA SER A 84 -11.88 9.56 -9.89
C SER A 84 -11.27 10.13 -8.61
N ARG A 85 -12.11 10.37 -7.60
CA ARG A 85 -11.68 10.73 -6.25
C ARG A 85 -12.39 9.85 -5.23
N HIS A 86 -11.62 9.15 -4.42
CA HIS A 86 -12.13 8.37 -3.29
C HIS A 86 -12.50 9.27 -2.09
N LYS A 87 -13.21 8.70 -1.12
CA LYS A 87 -13.53 9.35 0.15
C LYS A 87 -12.63 8.75 1.25
N PRO A 88 -11.51 9.41 1.64
CA PRO A 88 -10.51 8.83 2.53
C PRO A 88 -11.07 8.35 3.86
N ASN A 89 -11.94 9.15 4.48
CA ASN A 89 -12.53 8.81 5.78
C ASN A 89 -13.41 7.56 5.70
N MET A 90 -14.19 7.41 4.62
CA MET A 90 -15.03 6.23 4.43
C MET A 90 -14.21 4.97 4.15
N GLU A 91 -13.09 5.12 3.44
CA GLU A 91 -12.16 4.01 3.21
C GLU A 91 -11.58 3.49 4.53
N LEU A 92 -11.08 4.38 5.39
CA LEU A 92 -10.56 4.00 6.70
C LEU A 92 -11.61 3.35 7.60
N VAL A 93 -12.85 3.87 7.59
CA VAL A 93 -13.98 3.26 8.33
C VAL A 93 -14.30 1.87 7.79
N ALA A 94 -14.35 1.71 6.47
CA ALA A 94 -14.60 0.41 5.83
C ALA A 94 -13.49 -0.60 6.14
N GLN A 95 -12.23 -0.15 6.08
CA GLN A 95 -11.05 -0.94 6.43
C GLN A 95 -11.09 -1.41 7.89
N GLY A 96 -11.40 -0.50 8.82
CA GLY A 96 -11.54 -0.82 10.24
C GLY A 96 -12.67 -1.81 10.50
N ALA A 97 -13.84 -1.59 9.90
CA ALA A 97 -14.99 -2.51 10.03
C ALA A 97 -14.68 -3.89 9.45
N GLY A 98 -14.02 -3.97 8.29
CA GLY A 98 -13.59 -5.22 7.68
C GLY A 98 -12.63 -6.01 8.57
N ASN A 99 -11.64 -5.34 9.15
CA ASN A 99 -10.68 -5.96 10.06
C ASN A 99 -11.31 -6.42 11.38
N LEU A 100 -12.27 -5.67 11.89
CA LEU A 100 -13.02 -6.06 13.09
C LEU A 100 -13.82 -7.35 12.83
N VAL A 101 -14.51 -7.42 11.70
CA VAL A 101 -15.23 -8.66 11.30
C VAL A 101 -14.26 -9.81 11.08
N SER A 102 -13.12 -9.56 10.39
CA SER A 102 -12.08 -10.59 10.21
C SER A 102 -11.60 -11.18 11.54
N ALA A 103 -11.35 -10.32 12.54
CA ALA A 103 -10.91 -10.76 13.87
C ALA A 103 -11.94 -11.65 14.58
N LEU A 104 -13.25 -11.40 14.41
CA LEU A 104 -14.32 -12.25 14.95
C LEU A 104 -14.31 -13.68 14.39
N PHE A 105 -13.82 -13.85 13.17
CA PHE A 105 -13.64 -15.15 12.55
C PHE A 105 -12.22 -15.72 12.71
N GLY A 106 -11.41 -15.15 13.60
CA GLY A 106 -10.04 -15.58 13.85
C GLY A 106 -9.08 -15.23 12.70
N GLY A 107 -9.44 -14.28 11.84
CA GLY A 107 -8.59 -13.79 10.77
C GLY A 107 -7.53 -12.80 11.26
N ILE A 108 -6.47 -12.67 10.47
CA ILE A 108 -5.42 -11.67 10.68
C ILE A 108 -5.85 -10.32 10.08
N PRO A 109 -5.26 -9.19 10.55
CA PRO A 109 -5.45 -7.89 9.92
C PRO A 109 -5.08 -7.91 8.44
N ALA A 110 -5.91 -7.28 7.62
CA ALA A 110 -5.73 -7.19 6.18
C ALA A 110 -5.85 -5.74 5.70
N THR A 111 -5.21 -5.43 4.57
CA THR A 111 -5.26 -4.11 3.96
C THR A 111 -5.35 -4.21 2.43
N GLY A 112 -5.60 -3.08 1.77
CA GLY A 112 -5.66 -2.98 0.32
C GLY A 112 -4.26 -3.09 -0.31
N ALA A 113 -4.07 -4.04 -1.23
CA ALA A 113 -2.78 -4.22 -1.91
C ALA A 113 -2.75 -3.41 -3.21
N ILE A 114 -1.82 -2.46 -3.31
CA ILE A 114 -1.65 -1.54 -4.46
C ILE A 114 -1.56 -2.31 -5.78
N ALA A 115 -0.73 -3.34 -5.86
CA ALA A 115 -0.52 -4.12 -7.08
C ALA A 115 -1.79 -4.86 -7.53
N ARG A 116 -2.58 -5.40 -6.59
CA ARG A 116 -3.85 -6.08 -6.88
C ARG A 116 -4.90 -5.10 -7.34
N THR A 117 -5.00 -3.93 -6.71
CA THR A 117 -5.90 -2.84 -7.09
C THR A 117 -5.57 -2.35 -8.49
N ALA A 118 -4.29 -2.07 -8.78
CA ALA A 118 -3.85 -1.65 -10.10
C ALA A 118 -4.12 -2.72 -11.18
N ALA A 119 -3.90 -4.00 -10.87
CA ALA A 119 -4.23 -5.09 -11.78
C ALA A 119 -5.74 -5.18 -12.05
N ASN A 120 -6.57 -5.03 -11.02
CA ASN A 120 -8.03 -5.02 -11.17
C ASN A 120 -8.50 -3.87 -12.08
N VAL A 121 -7.97 -2.66 -11.87
CA VAL A 121 -8.29 -1.48 -12.69
C VAL A 121 -7.84 -1.67 -14.14
N LYS A 122 -6.63 -2.19 -14.38
CA LYS A 122 -6.13 -2.51 -15.73
C LYS A 122 -6.99 -3.52 -16.46
N ASN A 123 -7.59 -4.47 -15.73
CA ASN A 123 -8.52 -5.46 -16.28
C ASN A 123 -9.99 -4.98 -16.36
N GLY A 124 -10.25 -3.70 -16.11
CA GLY A 124 -11.56 -3.08 -16.28
C GLY A 124 -12.43 -3.05 -15.03
N GLY A 125 -11.92 -3.44 -13.86
CA GLY A 125 -12.62 -3.32 -12.59
C GLY A 125 -12.73 -1.85 -12.16
N ARG A 126 -13.97 -1.34 -12.04
CA ARG A 126 -14.24 0.06 -11.71
C ARG A 126 -15.24 0.24 -10.58
N THR A 127 -15.73 -0.85 -10.03
CA THR A 127 -16.77 -0.83 -8.99
C THR A 127 -16.41 -1.75 -7.83
N PRO A 128 -16.95 -1.51 -6.63
CA PRO A 128 -16.78 -2.39 -5.47
C PRO A 128 -17.25 -3.83 -5.73
N ILE A 129 -18.13 -4.04 -6.72
CA ILE A 129 -18.62 -5.36 -7.10
C ILE A 129 -17.47 -6.31 -7.49
N ALA A 130 -16.42 -5.78 -8.12
CA ALA A 130 -15.24 -6.58 -8.46
C ALA A 130 -14.57 -7.18 -7.20
N GLY A 131 -14.47 -6.41 -6.12
CA GLY A 131 -13.98 -6.88 -4.82
C GLY A 131 -14.91 -7.92 -4.18
N MET A 132 -16.20 -7.72 -4.26
CA MET A 132 -17.20 -8.69 -3.76
C MET A 132 -17.12 -10.02 -4.51
N VAL A 133 -17.06 -9.99 -5.84
CA VAL A 133 -16.88 -11.18 -6.67
C VAL A 133 -15.56 -11.89 -6.34
N HIS A 134 -14.48 -11.13 -6.14
CA HIS A 134 -13.18 -11.68 -5.71
C HIS A 134 -13.32 -12.43 -4.38
N SER A 135 -13.96 -11.84 -3.38
CA SER A 135 -14.16 -12.46 -2.06
C SER A 135 -15.00 -13.74 -2.14
N VAL A 136 -16.09 -13.72 -2.90
CA VAL A 136 -16.93 -14.91 -3.14
C VAL A 136 -16.15 -16.01 -3.87
N THR A 137 -15.34 -15.63 -4.87
CA THR A 137 -14.49 -16.58 -5.60
C THR A 137 -13.46 -17.23 -4.67
N LEU A 138 -12.82 -16.45 -3.81
CA LEU A 138 -11.88 -17.00 -2.81
C LEU A 138 -12.56 -17.94 -1.83
N LEU A 139 -13.77 -17.61 -1.37
CA LEU A 139 -14.56 -18.49 -0.51
C LEU A 139 -14.89 -19.82 -1.21
N LEU A 140 -15.28 -19.75 -2.48
CA LEU A 140 -15.57 -20.94 -3.29
C LEU A 140 -14.31 -21.78 -3.50
N ILE A 141 -13.18 -21.16 -3.77
CA ILE A 141 -11.88 -21.85 -3.86
C ILE A 141 -11.54 -22.54 -2.54
N LEU A 142 -11.71 -21.85 -1.41
CA LEU A 142 -11.45 -22.42 -0.08
C LEU A 142 -12.30 -23.69 0.17
N VAL A 143 -13.59 -23.64 -0.16
CA VAL A 143 -14.49 -24.76 0.12
C VAL A 143 -14.30 -25.94 -0.85
N VAL A 144 -14.09 -25.65 -2.14
CA VAL A 144 -14.11 -26.67 -3.20
C VAL A 144 -12.71 -27.08 -3.62
N LEU A 145 -11.79 -26.12 -3.81
CA LEU A 145 -10.47 -26.39 -4.40
C LEU A 145 -9.36 -26.58 -3.35
N MET A 146 -9.60 -26.31 -2.08
CA MET A 146 -8.56 -26.44 -1.05
C MET A 146 -7.93 -27.83 -0.95
N PRO A 147 -8.69 -28.95 -1.08
CA PRO A 147 -8.08 -30.28 -1.11
C PRO A 147 -7.10 -30.48 -2.27
N TYR A 148 -7.35 -29.82 -3.41
CA TYR A 148 -6.46 -29.88 -4.57
C TYR A 148 -5.24 -28.97 -4.42
N ALA A 149 -5.34 -27.93 -3.62
CA ALA A 149 -4.23 -27.02 -3.30
C ALA A 149 -3.10 -27.75 -2.55
N ALA A 150 -3.41 -28.82 -1.83
CA ALA A 150 -2.42 -29.66 -1.17
C ALA A 150 -1.36 -30.24 -2.14
N TRP A 151 -1.71 -30.41 -3.41
CA TRP A 151 -0.82 -30.99 -4.41
C TRP A 151 0.10 -29.98 -5.11
N ILE A 152 -0.02 -28.68 -4.76
CA ILE A 152 0.82 -27.64 -5.34
C ILE A 152 2.24 -27.79 -4.78
N PRO A 153 3.27 -27.93 -5.62
CA PRO A 153 4.64 -28.06 -5.18
C PRO A 153 5.21 -26.72 -4.70
N MET A 154 5.95 -26.73 -3.60
CA MET A 154 6.57 -25.54 -3.01
C MET A 154 7.47 -24.75 -3.98
N PRO A 155 8.26 -25.39 -4.86
CA PRO A 155 9.07 -24.67 -5.85
C PRO A 155 8.24 -23.81 -6.82
N ALA A 156 7.02 -24.23 -7.16
CA ALA A 156 6.15 -23.44 -8.03
C ALA A 156 5.67 -22.17 -7.34
N ILE A 157 5.32 -22.26 -6.05
CA ILE A 157 4.95 -21.07 -5.25
C ILE A 157 6.14 -20.13 -5.13
N ALA A 158 7.32 -20.64 -4.82
CA ALA A 158 8.54 -19.83 -4.74
C ALA A 158 8.85 -19.11 -6.06
N ALA A 159 8.71 -19.77 -7.19
CA ALA A 159 8.91 -19.16 -8.51
C ALA A 159 7.88 -18.04 -8.80
N ILE A 160 6.61 -18.29 -8.45
CA ILE A 160 5.55 -17.27 -8.63
C ILE A 160 5.81 -16.08 -7.71
N LEU A 161 6.15 -16.30 -6.44
CA LEU A 161 6.48 -15.22 -5.49
C LEU A 161 7.69 -14.41 -5.96
N PHE A 162 8.71 -15.07 -6.50
CA PHE A 162 9.87 -14.38 -7.07
C PHE A 162 9.49 -13.49 -8.25
N MET A 163 8.65 -13.97 -9.17
CA MET A 163 8.13 -13.17 -10.29
C MET A 163 7.26 -12.01 -9.84
N VAL A 164 6.44 -12.23 -8.82
CA VAL A 164 5.62 -11.16 -8.22
C VAL A 164 6.52 -10.11 -7.57
N ALA A 165 7.51 -10.50 -6.79
CA ALA A 165 8.46 -9.59 -6.16
C ALA A 165 9.23 -8.76 -7.21
N TYR A 166 9.68 -9.39 -8.29
CA TYR A 166 10.34 -8.69 -9.40
C TYR A 166 9.41 -7.65 -10.05
N ASN A 167 8.15 -8.02 -10.33
CA ASN A 167 7.19 -7.11 -10.94
C ASN A 167 6.75 -5.98 -10.01
N MET A 168 6.75 -6.22 -8.69
CA MET A 168 6.37 -5.22 -7.68
C MET A 168 7.53 -4.33 -7.25
N SER A 169 8.78 -4.71 -7.53
CA SER A 169 9.95 -3.96 -7.05
C SER A 169 10.05 -2.54 -7.61
N GLY A 170 9.40 -2.23 -8.74
CA GLY A 170 9.40 -0.90 -9.36
C GLY A 170 10.80 -0.35 -9.63
N TRP A 171 11.80 -1.22 -9.80
CA TRP A 171 13.20 -0.81 -9.90
C TRP A 171 13.48 0.22 -11.01
N ARG A 172 12.71 0.18 -12.11
CA ARG A 172 12.81 1.16 -13.19
C ARG A 172 12.35 2.55 -12.75
N GLU A 173 11.27 2.59 -11.99
CA GLU A 173 10.71 3.83 -11.42
C GLU A 173 11.66 4.39 -10.36
N MET A 174 12.23 3.53 -9.52
CA MET A 174 13.24 3.92 -8.53
C MET A 174 14.47 4.55 -9.19
N ILE A 175 15.00 3.97 -10.28
CA ILE A 175 16.13 4.55 -11.04
C ILE A 175 15.73 5.88 -11.68
N SER A 176 14.52 5.98 -12.20
CA SER A 176 14.00 7.23 -12.78
C SER A 176 13.92 8.34 -11.73
N LEU A 177 13.37 8.03 -10.55
CA LEU A 177 13.30 8.95 -9.41
C LEU A 177 14.69 9.41 -8.96
N CYS A 178 15.66 8.49 -8.86
CA CYS A 178 17.05 8.85 -8.52
C CYS A 178 17.72 9.79 -9.54
N ARG A 179 17.24 9.82 -10.79
CA ARG A 179 17.79 10.71 -11.83
C ARG A 179 17.08 12.05 -11.92
N THR A 180 15.80 12.11 -11.58
CA THR A 180 14.93 13.26 -11.84
C THR A 180 14.61 14.06 -10.57
N SER A 181 14.63 13.41 -9.40
CA SER A 181 14.23 14.03 -8.12
C SER A 181 15.34 14.88 -7.50
N PRO A 182 14.98 15.88 -6.67
CA PRO A 182 15.92 16.65 -5.88
C PRO A 182 16.76 15.76 -4.97
N LYS A 183 17.96 16.19 -4.62
CA LYS A 183 18.88 15.43 -3.75
C LYS A 183 18.29 15.10 -2.39
N SER A 184 17.41 15.95 -1.85
CA SER A 184 16.68 15.70 -0.59
C SER A 184 15.77 14.48 -0.67
N ASP A 185 15.03 14.35 -1.77
CA ASP A 185 14.07 13.27 -1.97
C ASP A 185 14.78 11.94 -2.24
N ILE A 186 15.92 12.00 -2.95
CA ILE A 186 16.80 10.84 -3.15
C ILE A 186 17.38 10.34 -1.81
N LEU A 187 17.75 11.26 -0.93
CA LEU A 187 18.25 10.90 0.41
C LEU A 187 17.16 10.18 1.22
N VAL A 188 15.93 10.68 1.21
CA VAL A 188 14.80 10.02 1.88
C VAL A 188 14.57 8.64 1.29
N LEU A 189 14.51 8.52 -0.03
CA LEU A 189 14.28 7.27 -0.74
C LEU A 189 15.35 6.22 -0.38
N LEU A 190 16.62 6.59 -0.42
CA LEU A 190 17.71 5.66 -0.08
C LEU A 190 17.70 5.28 1.40
N THR A 191 17.48 6.25 2.28
CA THR A 191 17.44 6.00 3.72
C THR A 191 16.29 5.06 4.08
N THR A 192 15.09 5.31 3.57
CA THR A 192 13.93 4.43 3.81
C THR A 192 14.11 3.05 3.20
N ALA A 193 14.70 2.94 2.00
CA ALA A 193 14.99 1.65 1.37
C ALA A 193 15.99 0.84 2.20
N VAL A 194 17.07 1.45 2.67
CA VAL A 194 18.06 0.78 3.53
C VAL A 194 17.44 0.35 4.86
N LEU A 195 16.67 1.23 5.51
CA LEU A 195 16.00 0.92 6.77
C LEU A 195 14.99 -0.22 6.61
N THR A 196 14.24 -0.28 5.50
CA THR A 196 13.31 -1.38 5.23
C THR A 196 14.04 -2.73 5.08
N ILE A 197 15.24 -2.73 4.51
CA ILE A 197 16.02 -3.96 4.30
C ILE A 197 16.71 -4.42 5.61
N VAL A 198 17.23 -3.46 6.39
CA VAL A 198 18.08 -3.77 7.57
C VAL A 198 17.24 -3.99 8.83
N PHE A 199 16.18 -3.23 9.03
CA PHE A 199 15.34 -3.28 10.22
C PHE A 199 13.97 -3.87 9.92
N ASP A 200 13.02 -3.00 9.60
CA ASP A 200 11.63 -3.36 9.31
C ASP A 200 10.94 -2.21 8.56
N LEU A 201 9.85 -2.54 7.86
CA LEU A 201 9.02 -1.58 7.15
C LEU A 201 8.45 -0.50 8.07
N VAL A 202 8.09 -0.84 9.32
CA VAL A 202 7.53 0.09 10.30
C VAL A 202 8.53 1.18 10.65
N VAL A 203 9.74 0.79 11.04
CA VAL A 203 10.84 1.72 11.37
C VAL A 203 11.19 2.60 10.17
N ALA A 204 11.18 2.03 8.97
CA ALA A 204 11.46 2.78 7.75
C ALA A 204 10.40 3.86 7.49
N ILE A 205 9.11 3.57 7.73
CA ILE A 205 8.02 4.53 7.58
C ILE A 205 8.12 5.63 8.63
N GLU A 206 8.33 5.29 9.90
CA GLU A 206 8.46 6.27 10.99
C GLU A 206 9.59 7.26 10.71
N VAL A 207 10.80 6.76 10.44
CA VAL A 207 11.96 7.59 10.12
C VAL A 207 11.75 8.36 8.81
N GLY A 208 11.17 7.72 7.80
CA GLY A 208 10.89 8.34 6.51
C GLY A 208 9.92 9.52 6.60
N VAL A 209 8.86 9.39 7.38
CA VAL A 209 7.88 10.47 7.62
C VAL A 209 8.53 11.64 8.36
N VAL A 210 9.29 11.36 9.44
CA VAL A 210 9.99 12.40 10.19
C VAL A 210 11.02 13.12 9.30
N LEU A 211 11.82 12.37 8.55
CA LEU A 211 12.83 12.95 7.66
C LEU A 211 12.18 13.80 6.56
N THR A 212 11.10 13.32 5.96
CA THR A 212 10.34 14.05 4.94
C THR A 212 9.75 15.34 5.52
N ALA A 213 9.17 15.30 6.72
CA ALA A 213 8.64 16.47 7.39
C ALA A 213 9.72 17.52 7.67
N LEU A 214 10.89 17.10 8.16
CA LEU A 214 12.02 18.01 8.42
C LEU A 214 12.55 18.66 7.13
N LEU A 215 12.69 17.88 6.06
CA LEU A 215 13.14 18.40 4.77
C LEU A 215 12.11 19.31 4.11
N PHE A 216 10.82 19.02 4.30
CA PHE A 216 9.73 19.89 3.85
C PHE A 216 9.75 21.23 4.60
N LEU A 217 9.90 21.22 5.93
CA LEU A 217 10.03 22.44 6.74
C LEU A 217 11.22 23.29 6.30
N LYS A 218 12.38 22.65 6.06
CA LYS A 218 13.56 23.34 5.53
C LYS A 218 13.26 23.98 4.17
N ARG A 219 12.65 23.23 3.25
CA ARG A 219 12.31 23.75 1.92
C ARG A 219 11.33 24.92 1.97
N MET A 220 10.35 24.86 2.88
CA MET A 220 9.42 25.98 3.11
C MET A 220 10.15 27.21 3.65
N ALA A 221 11.10 27.01 4.58
CA ALA A 221 11.91 28.10 5.12
C ALA A 221 12.80 28.75 4.03
N ASP A 222 13.38 27.95 3.16
CA ASP A 222 14.26 28.43 2.07
C ASP A 222 13.49 29.20 1.00
N VAL A 223 12.19 28.92 0.81
CA VAL A 223 11.31 29.62 -0.16
C VAL A 223 10.68 30.88 0.43
N THR A 224 10.62 30.97 1.76
CA THR A 224 10.04 32.13 2.45
C THR A 224 11.06 33.27 2.51
N GLU A 225 11.11 34.12 1.51
CA GLU A 225 11.81 35.41 1.59
C GLU A 225 11.06 36.34 2.56
N VAL A 226 11.57 36.47 3.77
CA VAL A 226 11.11 37.52 4.67
C VAL A 226 11.73 38.85 4.23
N LYS A 227 11.05 39.58 3.35
CA LYS A 227 11.42 40.96 3.07
C LYS A 227 11.14 41.79 4.32
N SER A 228 12.18 42.27 4.97
CA SER A 228 12.09 43.13 6.14
C SER A 228 11.34 44.41 5.77
N TRP A 229 10.37 44.81 6.58
CA TRP A 229 9.61 46.08 6.46
C TRP A 229 10.50 47.32 6.30
N LYS A 230 11.75 47.23 6.72
CA LYS A 230 12.75 48.30 6.63
C LYS A 230 13.11 48.68 5.20
N TYR A 231 12.96 47.74 4.24
CA TYR A 231 13.21 48.03 2.82
C TYR A 231 12.03 48.57 2.05
N ILE A 232 10.82 48.54 2.63
CA ILE A 232 9.60 49.08 2.01
C ILE A 232 9.53 50.59 2.28
N GLY A 233 10.15 51.07 3.38
CA GLY A 233 10.15 52.49 3.75
C GLY A 233 11.09 53.38 2.90
N ASP A 234 12.17 52.82 2.36
CA ASP A 234 13.21 53.57 1.65
C ASP A 234 12.94 53.77 0.16
N ASN A 235 11.91 53.11 -0.40
CA ASN A 235 11.53 53.23 -1.82
C ASN A 235 10.10 53.74 -2.01
N ILE A 236 9.49 54.31 -1.00
CA ILE A 236 8.23 55.06 -1.18
C ILE A 236 8.64 56.47 -1.61
N ASP A 237 8.83 56.68 -2.91
CA ASP A 237 8.84 57.98 -3.50
C ASP A 237 7.53 58.70 -3.15
N GLU A 238 7.64 59.92 -2.70
CA GLU A 238 6.59 60.80 -2.16
C GLU A 238 5.50 61.21 -3.18
N ASN A 239 5.39 60.50 -4.30
CA ASN A 239 4.37 60.68 -5.32
C ASN A 239 3.26 59.60 -5.19
N ASN A 240 2.29 59.95 -4.36
CA ASN A 240 0.87 59.53 -4.38
C ASN A 240 0.51 58.46 -5.40
N ASP A 241 0.76 57.22 -5.09
CA ASP A 241 0.09 56.10 -5.73
C ASP A 241 -0.78 55.39 -4.71
N PRO A 242 -2.12 55.55 -4.76
CA PRO A 242 -3.05 54.90 -3.82
C PRO A 242 -3.09 53.37 -3.98
N ASP A 243 -2.49 52.81 -5.03
CA ASP A 243 -2.46 51.36 -5.29
C ASP A 243 -1.35 50.62 -4.53
N SER A 244 -0.35 51.35 -3.98
CA SER A 244 0.74 50.74 -3.19
C SER A 244 0.29 50.10 -1.88
N ILE A 245 -0.81 50.56 -1.30
CA ILE A 245 -1.39 50.03 -0.06
C ILE A 245 -2.13 48.72 -0.32
N ASN A 246 -2.71 48.54 -1.50
CA ASN A 246 -3.43 47.35 -1.88
C ASN A 246 -2.51 46.15 -2.17
N LEU A 247 -1.26 46.40 -2.58
CA LEU A 247 -0.28 45.37 -2.84
C LEU A 247 0.15 44.62 -1.56
N CYS A 248 0.17 45.34 -0.42
CA CYS A 248 0.55 44.76 0.88
C CYS A 248 -0.54 43.84 1.46
N LEU A 249 -1.82 44.08 1.13
CA LEU A 249 -2.94 43.24 1.58
C LEU A 249 -3.15 41.98 0.70
N LEU A 250 -2.71 42.00 -0.56
CA LEU A 250 -2.84 40.85 -1.45
C LEU A 250 -1.91 39.68 -1.10
N TYR A 251 -0.77 39.97 -0.43
CA TYR A 251 0.19 38.95 -0.03
C TYR A 251 -0.10 38.29 1.32
N THR A 252 -1.08 38.78 2.08
CA THR A 252 -1.43 38.22 3.38
C THR A 252 -2.76 37.46 3.41
N SER A 253 -3.44 37.33 2.27
CA SER A 253 -4.65 36.50 2.14
C SER A 253 -4.26 35.09 1.70
N PRO A 254 -4.46 34.06 2.53
CA PRO A 254 -4.32 32.68 2.10
C PRO A 254 -5.49 32.34 1.17
N SER A 255 -5.20 32.13 -0.07
CA SER A 255 -6.10 31.54 -1.06
C SER A 255 -6.13 30.01 -0.95
#